data_70139a1dd5397251ec34f3a4a203b654
#
_entry.id   70139a1dd5397251ec34f3a4a203b654
#
_cell.length_a   1.000
_cell.length_b   1.000
_cell.length_c   1.000
_cell.angle_alpha   90.00
_cell.angle_beta   90.00
_cell.angle_gamma   90.00
#
_symmetry.space_group_name_H-M   'P 1'
#
loop_
_entity.id
_entity.type
_entity.pdbx_description
1 polymer ?
#
loop_
_entity_poly.entity_id
_entity_poly.type
_entity_poly.pdbx_seq_one_letter_code
_entity_poly.pdbx_strand_id
1 'polypeptide(L)'
;MLAPPLLDKVAWLGLDFLKPPITAIMLRFAGLGYTGMKSELDGFEIELSHAGVLTVVVYHDPWGWMNPRTQNLVNDVVEAIRLQHHLGPEIPLFSTGGSMGGHAALLYSLKSRHKVAACMAVCPVCDLPYHYTERPDLPRTMHHAFDNYENIDAALREHSPLHQVHALPDIPYLILHSPKDPAVKKEAHSDPMVAAMRQRNLNVDYLICPLMVHCGPVTYESHRRTVDFILAQLKSPARA
;
A
#
# COMPACT_ATOMS: atom_id res chain seq x y z
N MET A 1 8.97 -14.21 14.38
CA MET A 1 9.84 -13.02 14.24
C MET A 1 10.92 -13.34 13.23
N LEU A 2 11.04 -12.54 12.18
CA LEU A 2 12.05 -12.70 11.13
C LEU A 2 13.44 -12.35 11.71
N ALA A 3 14.43 -13.22 11.54
CA ALA A 3 15.79 -12.89 11.95
C ALA A 3 16.41 -11.84 10.99
N PRO A 4 17.18 -10.85 11.48
CA PRO A 4 17.77 -9.81 10.62
C PRO A 4 18.52 -10.34 9.39
N PRO A 5 19.25 -11.46 9.42
CA PRO A 5 19.91 -12.03 8.24
C PRO A 5 18.99 -12.50 7.13
N LEU A 6 17.68 -12.61 7.39
CA LEU A 6 16.68 -12.99 6.38
C LEU A 6 15.94 -11.79 5.78
N LEU A 7 16.14 -10.59 6.32
CA LEU A 7 15.42 -9.39 5.86
C LEU A 7 15.71 -9.09 4.39
N ASP A 8 16.97 -9.18 3.96
CA ASP A 8 17.41 -8.98 2.58
C ASP A 8 16.87 -10.03 1.58
N LYS A 9 16.28 -11.14 2.07
CA LYS A 9 15.66 -12.18 1.23
C LYS A 9 14.19 -11.90 0.96
N VAL A 10 13.54 -11.06 1.77
CA VAL A 10 12.10 -10.82 1.70
C VAL A 10 11.73 -9.33 1.61
N ALA A 11 12.73 -8.44 1.72
CA ALA A 11 12.52 -7.01 1.56
C ALA A 11 13.76 -6.35 0.94
N TRP A 12 13.51 -5.32 0.13
CA TRP A 12 14.55 -4.41 -0.34
C TRP A 12 14.41 -3.07 0.36
N LEU A 13 15.53 -2.52 0.83
CA LEU A 13 15.59 -1.24 1.53
C LEU A 13 16.30 -0.20 0.64
N GLY A 14 15.64 0.91 0.37
CA GLY A 14 16.17 2.02 -0.41
C GLY A 14 17.11 2.90 0.40
N LEU A 15 18.33 2.42 0.62
CA LEU A 15 19.33 3.10 1.46
C LEU A 15 20.21 4.10 0.70
N ASP A 16 20.33 3.98 -0.62
CA ASP A 16 21.34 4.71 -1.42
C ASP A 16 21.22 6.24 -1.32
N PHE A 17 20.00 6.78 -1.19
CA PHE A 17 19.75 8.22 -1.08
C PHE A 17 19.27 8.65 0.30
N LEU A 18 19.21 7.71 1.24
CA LEU A 18 18.66 7.96 2.56
C LEU A 18 19.57 8.89 3.37
N LYS A 19 19.03 10.02 3.80
CA LYS A 19 19.71 10.95 4.72
C LYS A 19 19.28 10.66 6.16
N PRO A 20 20.25 10.35 7.05
CA PRO A 20 19.94 10.13 8.46
C PRO A 20 19.51 11.43 9.16
N PRO A 21 18.76 11.34 10.26
CA PRO A 21 18.19 10.11 10.83
C PRO A 21 17.01 9.57 10.01
N ILE A 22 16.65 8.28 10.19
CA ILE A 22 15.41 7.75 9.65
C ILE A 22 14.24 8.42 10.38
N THR A 23 13.40 9.12 9.62
CA THR A 23 12.25 9.87 10.14
C THR A 23 10.93 9.15 9.94
N ALA A 24 10.86 8.18 9.02
CA ALA A 24 9.71 7.33 8.77
C ALA A 24 10.11 6.06 8.02
N ILE A 25 9.25 5.04 8.08
CA ILE A 25 9.29 3.84 7.23
C ILE A 25 8.13 3.94 6.23
N MET A 26 8.41 3.81 4.93
CA MET A 26 7.40 3.77 3.89
C MET A 26 7.42 2.39 3.21
N LEU A 27 6.41 1.58 3.51
CA LEU A 27 6.19 0.32 2.81
C LEU A 27 5.66 0.59 1.41
N ARG A 28 6.23 -0.07 0.43
CA ARG A 28 5.78 -0.06 -0.95
C ARG A 28 5.41 -1.46 -1.41
N PHE A 29 4.12 -1.65 -1.67
CA PHE A 29 3.58 -2.92 -2.16
C PHE A 29 3.57 -2.95 -3.69
N ALA A 30 4.03 -4.07 -4.25
CA ALA A 30 4.10 -4.29 -5.69
C ALA A 30 2.72 -4.66 -6.28
N GLY A 31 2.59 -4.51 -7.60
CA GLY A 31 1.41 -4.92 -8.35
C GLY A 31 1.32 -6.43 -8.57
N LEU A 32 0.21 -6.87 -9.18
CA LEU A 32 -0.07 -8.27 -9.48
C LEU A 32 1.02 -8.88 -10.39
N GLY A 33 1.47 -10.07 -10.03
CA GLY A 33 2.43 -10.85 -10.80
C GLY A 33 3.87 -10.37 -10.70
N TYR A 34 4.17 -9.38 -9.86
CA TYR A 34 5.53 -8.90 -9.67
C TYR A 34 6.33 -9.88 -8.80
N THR A 35 7.29 -10.56 -9.42
CA THR A 35 8.09 -11.62 -8.79
C THR A 35 9.49 -11.16 -8.41
N GLY A 36 9.94 -10.01 -8.91
CA GLY A 36 11.24 -9.44 -8.60
C GLY A 36 11.22 -8.52 -7.36
N MET A 37 12.39 -8.29 -6.80
CA MET A 37 12.58 -7.23 -5.82
C MET A 37 12.93 -5.94 -6.57
N LYS A 38 12.29 -4.83 -6.20
CA LYS A 38 12.69 -3.52 -6.70
C LYS A 38 14.10 -3.22 -6.17
N SER A 39 14.98 -2.71 -7.02
CA SER A 39 16.37 -2.44 -6.69
C SER A 39 16.78 -0.97 -6.86
N GLU A 40 15.83 -0.08 -7.16
CA GLU A 40 16.06 1.36 -7.34
C GLU A 40 14.84 2.17 -6.92
N LEU A 41 15.08 3.42 -6.48
CA LEU A 41 14.04 4.35 -6.07
C LEU A 41 13.48 5.12 -7.27
N ASP A 42 12.19 5.38 -7.26
CA ASP A 42 11.55 6.36 -8.15
C ASP A 42 11.88 7.79 -7.70
N GLY A 43 11.68 8.77 -8.58
CA GLY A 43 12.03 10.17 -8.30
C GLY A 43 11.40 10.73 -7.02
N PHE A 44 10.12 10.40 -6.72
CA PHE A 44 9.47 10.86 -5.50
C PHE A 44 10.05 10.16 -4.25
N GLU A 45 10.47 8.90 -4.37
CA GLU A 45 11.09 8.15 -3.28
C GLU A 45 12.50 8.68 -2.96
N ILE A 46 13.26 9.10 -3.99
CA ILE A 46 14.55 9.78 -3.80
C ILE A 46 14.36 11.08 -3.02
N GLU A 47 13.36 11.90 -3.41
CA GLU A 47 13.06 13.15 -2.70
C GLU A 47 12.67 12.90 -1.24
N LEU A 48 11.83 11.89 -0.97
CA LEU A 48 11.44 11.49 0.37
C LEU A 48 12.63 10.92 1.18
N SER A 49 13.54 10.19 0.54
CA SER A 49 14.76 9.67 1.19
C SER A 49 15.67 10.80 1.68
N HIS A 50 15.70 11.95 0.98
CA HIS A 50 16.40 13.13 1.45
C HIS A 50 15.78 13.76 2.72
N ALA A 51 14.51 13.46 3.00
CA ALA A 51 13.83 13.83 4.25
C ALA A 51 13.92 12.74 5.35
N GLY A 52 14.70 11.67 5.11
CA GLY A 52 14.88 10.57 6.05
C GLY A 52 13.81 9.47 5.96
N VAL A 53 12.96 9.47 4.94
CA VAL A 53 11.95 8.41 4.75
C VAL A 53 12.62 7.17 4.14
N LEU A 54 12.66 6.09 4.89
CA LEU A 54 13.16 4.80 4.41
C LEU A 54 12.09 4.09 3.58
N THR A 55 12.29 4.01 2.26
CA THR A 55 11.44 3.17 1.39
C THR A 55 11.79 1.70 1.55
N VAL A 56 10.77 0.88 1.77
CA VAL A 56 10.89 -0.56 1.94
C VAL A 56 9.95 -1.26 0.97
N VAL A 57 10.49 -2.02 0.03
CA VAL A 57 9.71 -2.90 -0.85
C VAL A 57 9.69 -4.29 -0.25
N VAL A 58 8.51 -4.73 0.20
CA VAL A 58 8.33 -6.06 0.78
C VAL A 58 7.91 -7.03 -0.31
N TYR A 59 8.54 -8.20 -0.36
CA TYR A 59 8.06 -9.32 -1.17
C TYR A 59 6.81 -9.91 -0.49
N HIS A 60 5.64 -9.53 -0.99
CA HIS A 60 4.36 -9.86 -0.37
C HIS A 60 3.54 -10.89 -1.15
N ASP A 61 4.20 -11.76 -1.90
CA ASP A 61 3.63 -12.74 -2.82
C ASP A 61 2.98 -12.07 -4.06
N PRO A 62 3.38 -12.44 -5.28
CA PRO A 62 2.86 -11.84 -6.52
C PRO A 62 1.35 -12.00 -6.71
N TRP A 63 0.72 -12.91 -5.98
CA TRP A 63 -0.73 -13.17 -5.98
C TRP A 63 -1.33 -13.21 -4.57
N GLY A 64 -0.67 -12.56 -3.60
CA GLY A 64 -1.02 -12.71 -2.18
C GLY A 64 -2.31 -12.00 -1.76
N TRP A 65 -2.78 -10.99 -2.52
CA TRP A 65 -4.02 -10.24 -2.20
C TRP A 65 -4.15 -9.88 -0.72
N MET A 66 -3.02 -9.59 -0.08
CA MET A 66 -2.90 -9.28 1.36
C MET A 66 -3.62 -10.31 2.26
N ASN A 67 -3.49 -11.59 1.94
CA ASN A 67 -3.99 -12.68 2.76
C ASN A 67 -3.26 -12.74 4.13
N PRO A 68 -3.73 -13.51 5.11
CA PRO A 68 -3.14 -13.55 6.46
C PRO A 68 -1.64 -13.90 6.48
N ARG A 69 -1.19 -14.77 5.58
CA ARG A 69 0.24 -15.13 5.45
C ARG A 69 1.08 -13.92 5.02
N THR A 70 0.61 -13.18 4.03
CA THR A 70 1.25 -11.95 3.55
C THR A 70 1.25 -10.87 4.64
N GLN A 71 0.14 -10.68 5.35
CA GLN A 71 0.05 -9.74 6.47
C GLN A 71 1.09 -10.04 7.55
N ASN A 72 1.24 -11.31 7.93
CA ASN A 72 2.23 -11.73 8.93
C ASN A 72 3.66 -11.47 8.46
N LEU A 73 3.98 -11.79 7.20
CA LEU A 73 5.30 -11.50 6.63
C LEU A 73 5.62 -10.01 6.69
N VAL A 74 4.69 -9.15 6.27
CA VAL A 74 4.91 -7.69 6.29
C VAL A 74 5.10 -7.17 7.72
N ASN A 75 4.32 -7.66 8.67
CA ASN A 75 4.49 -7.31 10.07
C ASN A 75 5.88 -7.71 10.60
N ASP A 76 6.34 -8.91 10.28
CA ASP A 76 7.66 -9.39 10.70
C ASP A 76 8.80 -8.59 10.04
N VAL A 77 8.61 -8.14 8.79
CA VAL A 77 9.57 -7.26 8.11
C VAL A 77 9.66 -5.90 8.84
N VAL A 78 8.53 -5.30 9.20
CA VAL A 78 8.53 -4.03 9.94
C VAL A 78 9.23 -4.18 11.29
N GLU A 79 8.97 -5.27 12.02
CA GLU A 79 9.65 -5.56 13.29
C GLU A 79 11.16 -5.71 13.11
N ALA A 80 11.60 -6.45 12.07
CA ALA A 80 13.01 -6.65 11.79
C ALA A 80 13.72 -5.33 11.42
N ILE A 81 13.08 -4.46 10.64
CA ILE A 81 13.62 -3.13 10.29
C ILE A 81 13.75 -2.26 11.55
N ARG A 82 12.70 -2.21 12.38
CA ARG A 82 12.74 -1.43 13.62
C ARG A 82 13.88 -1.89 14.54
N LEU A 83 14.05 -3.19 14.68
CA LEU A 83 15.13 -3.78 15.46
C LEU A 83 16.51 -3.44 14.87
N GLN A 84 16.70 -3.66 13.56
CA GLN A 84 18.01 -3.46 12.88
C GLN A 84 18.46 -2.01 12.91
N HIS A 85 17.53 -1.06 12.81
CA HIS A 85 17.84 0.37 12.76
C HIS A 85 17.54 1.10 14.07
N HIS A 86 17.25 0.38 15.16
CA HIS A 86 16.93 0.94 16.49
C HIS A 86 15.80 1.96 16.46
N LEU A 87 14.72 1.67 15.70
CA LEU A 87 13.58 2.57 15.51
C LEU A 87 12.44 2.20 16.46
N GLY A 88 12.02 3.16 17.27
CA GLY A 88 10.89 3.00 18.16
C GLY A 88 9.53 3.04 17.45
N PRO A 89 8.44 2.74 18.18
CA PRO A 89 7.08 2.77 17.63
C PRO A 89 6.60 4.17 17.23
N GLU A 90 7.24 5.23 17.73
CA GLU A 90 6.97 6.64 17.41
C GLU A 90 7.38 7.00 15.96
N ILE A 91 8.31 6.25 15.35
CA ILE A 91 8.68 6.45 13.95
C ILE A 91 7.50 6.04 13.07
N PRO A 92 6.89 6.99 12.31
CA PRO A 92 5.71 6.74 11.53
C PRO A 92 5.94 5.67 10.46
N LEU A 93 4.89 4.85 10.26
CA LEU A 93 4.83 3.83 9.22
C LEU A 93 3.81 4.25 8.17
N PHE A 94 4.22 4.34 6.92
CA PHE A 94 3.35 4.63 5.78
C PHE A 94 3.12 3.37 4.96
N SER A 95 1.89 3.19 4.49
CA SER A 95 1.48 2.07 3.64
C SER A 95 1.19 2.59 2.24
N THR A 96 1.96 2.14 1.23
CA THR A 96 1.83 2.65 -0.14
C THR A 96 1.89 1.56 -1.20
N GLY A 97 1.26 1.81 -2.36
CA GLY A 97 1.34 0.89 -3.49
C GLY A 97 0.42 1.24 -4.64
N GLY A 98 0.58 0.51 -5.76
CA GLY A 98 -0.26 0.67 -6.94
C GLY A 98 -0.95 -0.64 -7.34
N SER A 99 -2.15 -0.57 -7.95
CA SER A 99 -2.91 -1.74 -8.43
C SER A 99 -3.23 -2.71 -7.28
N MET A 100 -2.83 -3.98 -7.39
CA MET A 100 -2.86 -4.94 -6.26
C MET A 100 -2.04 -4.44 -5.07
N GLY A 101 -0.95 -3.70 -5.30
CA GLY A 101 -0.19 -3.06 -4.22
C GLY A 101 -0.97 -1.94 -3.53
N GLY A 102 -1.81 -1.21 -4.26
CA GLY A 102 -2.74 -0.22 -3.68
C GLY A 102 -3.85 -0.87 -2.85
N HIS A 103 -4.37 -2.01 -3.30
CA HIS A 103 -5.22 -2.89 -2.50
C HIS A 103 -4.50 -3.32 -1.20
N ALA A 104 -3.27 -3.81 -1.34
CA ALA A 104 -2.46 -4.24 -0.21
C ALA A 104 -2.22 -3.09 0.79
N ALA A 105 -1.95 -1.88 0.30
CA ALA A 105 -1.74 -0.70 1.14
C ALA A 105 -2.96 -0.35 1.98
N LEU A 106 -4.15 -0.35 1.37
CA LEU A 106 -5.43 -0.10 2.06
C LEU A 106 -5.72 -1.18 3.12
N LEU A 107 -5.58 -2.46 2.77
CA LEU A 107 -5.82 -3.54 3.73
C LEU A 107 -4.77 -3.60 4.83
N TYR A 108 -3.51 -3.34 4.52
CA TYR A 108 -2.47 -3.32 5.54
C TYR A 108 -2.69 -2.19 6.54
N SER A 109 -3.21 -1.04 6.12
CA SER A 109 -3.57 0.03 7.06
C SER A 109 -4.63 -0.40 8.08
N LEU A 110 -5.50 -1.36 7.71
CA LEU A 110 -6.54 -1.92 8.58
C LEU A 110 -6.05 -3.12 9.41
N LYS A 111 -5.29 -4.03 8.79
CA LYS A 111 -4.98 -5.36 9.35
C LYS A 111 -3.60 -5.44 10.00
N SER A 112 -2.79 -4.36 9.92
CA SER A 112 -1.45 -4.32 10.50
C SER A 112 -1.45 -4.42 12.03
N ARG A 113 -0.43 -5.13 12.56
CA ARG A 113 -0.11 -5.09 14.00
C ARG A 113 0.55 -3.77 14.42
N HIS A 114 1.04 -3.00 13.44
CA HIS A 114 1.70 -1.72 13.65
C HIS A 114 0.75 -0.58 13.31
N LYS A 115 0.80 0.51 14.08
CA LYS A 115 0.03 1.72 13.76
C LYS A 115 0.54 2.30 12.43
N VAL A 116 -0.30 2.31 11.41
CA VAL A 116 -0.05 3.00 10.14
C VAL A 116 -0.43 4.47 10.31
N ALA A 117 0.45 5.38 9.94
CA ALA A 117 0.26 6.82 10.11
C ALA A 117 -0.46 7.47 8.93
N ALA A 118 -0.28 6.94 7.73
CA ALA A 118 -0.99 7.37 6.51
C ALA A 118 -0.95 6.27 5.44
N CYS A 119 -1.91 6.30 4.52
CA CYS A 119 -1.99 5.36 3.41
C CYS A 119 -2.09 6.08 2.07
N MET A 120 -1.29 5.65 1.09
CA MET A 120 -1.37 6.12 -0.30
C MET A 120 -1.61 4.96 -1.25
N ALA A 121 -2.63 5.07 -2.12
CA ALA A 121 -2.98 4.03 -3.06
C ALA A 121 -3.16 4.59 -4.48
N VAL A 122 -2.45 4.01 -5.45
CA VAL A 122 -2.49 4.42 -6.86
C VAL A 122 -3.26 3.37 -7.66
N CYS A 123 -4.33 3.77 -8.34
CA CYS A 123 -5.20 2.86 -9.10
C CYS A 123 -5.53 1.57 -8.32
N PRO A 124 -5.97 1.66 -7.04
CA PRO A 124 -6.11 0.49 -6.19
C PRO A 124 -7.29 -0.39 -6.62
N VAL A 125 -7.11 -1.71 -6.50
CA VAL A 125 -8.24 -2.64 -6.50
C VAL A 125 -8.96 -2.52 -5.15
N CYS A 126 -10.21 -2.05 -5.15
CA CYS A 126 -10.98 -1.84 -3.92
C CYS A 126 -12.10 -2.85 -3.70
N ASP A 127 -12.65 -3.41 -4.78
CA ASP A 127 -13.73 -4.41 -4.76
C ASP A 127 -13.24 -5.75 -5.35
N LEU A 128 -12.87 -6.71 -4.50
CA LEU A 128 -12.41 -8.01 -4.96
C LEU A 128 -13.53 -8.87 -5.58
N PRO A 129 -14.76 -8.94 -5.03
CA PRO A 129 -15.87 -9.62 -5.71
C PRO A 129 -16.09 -9.15 -7.16
N TYR A 130 -16.06 -7.84 -7.39
CA TYR A 130 -16.16 -7.30 -8.74
C TYR A 130 -14.91 -7.64 -9.56
N HIS A 131 -13.73 -7.40 -9.02
CA HIS A 131 -12.46 -7.65 -9.72
C HIS A 131 -12.28 -9.12 -10.14
N TYR A 132 -12.78 -10.05 -9.33
CA TYR A 132 -12.80 -11.48 -9.64
C TYR A 132 -13.46 -11.78 -11.00
N THR A 133 -14.43 -10.96 -11.42
CA THR A 133 -15.18 -11.12 -12.68
C THR A 133 -14.62 -10.32 -13.85
N GLU A 134 -13.69 -9.39 -13.62
CA GLU A 134 -13.22 -8.47 -14.66
C GLU A 134 -12.35 -9.13 -15.73
N ARG A 135 -11.55 -10.14 -15.36
CA ARG A 135 -10.64 -10.83 -16.28
C ARG A 135 -10.54 -12.31 -15.95
N PRO A 136 -10.38 -13.18 -16.97
CA PRO A 136 -10.38 -14.64 -16.75
C PRO A 136 -9.14 -15.17 -16.01
N ASP A 137 -8.08 -14.40 -15.91
CA ASP A 137 -6.85 -14.78 -15.19
C ASP A 137 -6.91 -14.48 -13.69
N LEU A 138 -7.80 -13.58 -13.23
CA LEU A 138 -7.87 -13.15 -11.84
C LEU A 138 -8.37 -14.24 -10.87
N PRO A 139 -9.42 -15.02 -11.21
CA PRO A 139 -9.95 -16.03 -10.29
C PRO A 139 -8.87 -17.00 -9.77
N ARG A 140 -7.98 -17.49 -10.63
CA ARG A 140 -6.91 -18.43 -10.21
C ARG A 140 -5.94 -17.81 -9.19
N THR A 141 -5.68 -16.50 -9.30
CA THR A 141 -4.78 -15.81 -8.35
C THR A 141 -5.44 -15.65 -7.00
N MET A 142 -6.74 -15.40 -6.97
CA MET A 142 -7.51 -15.24 -5.74
C MET A 142 -7.78 -16.59 -5.08
N HIS A 143 -8.07 -17.64 -5.84
CA HIS A 143 -8.13 -19.00 -5.30
C HIS A 143 -6.79 -19.44 -4.70
N HIS A 144 -5.65 -19.08 -5.31
CA HIS A 144 -4.33 -19.33 -4.73
C HIS A 144 -4.13 -18.58 -3.41
N ALA A 145 -4.54 -17.30 -3.37
CA ALA A 145 -4.37 -16.46 -2.19
C ALA A 145 -5.23 -16.94 -0.99
N PHE A 146 -6.40 -17.50 -1.27
CA PHE A 146 -7.42 -17.84 -0.28
C PHE A 146 -7.76 -19.33 -0.27
N ASP A 147 -6.77 -20.19 -0.54
CA ASP A 147 -6.89 -21.66 -0.61
C ASP A 147 -7.32 -22.30 0.72
N ASN A 148 -7.15 -21.60 1.83
CA ASN A 148 -7.56 -22.02 3.17
C ASN A 148 -8.99 -21.58 3.55
N TYR A 149 -9.71 -20.89 2.66
CA TYR A 149 -11.09 -20.49 2.89
C TYR A 149 -12.05 -21.52 2.28
N GLU A 150 -13.06 -21.95 3.04
CA GLU A 150 -14.12 -22.83 2.53
C GLU A 150 -15.04 -22.15 1.52
N ASN A 151 -15.18 -20.82 1.63
CA ASN A 151 -16.02 -20.01 0.77
C ASN A 151 -15.23 -18.85 0.18
N ILE A 152 -15.02 -18.88 -1.12
CA ILE A 152 -14.26 -17.85 -1.85
C ILE A 152 -14.98 -16.48 -1.79
N ASP A 153 -16.30 -16.42 -1.87
CA ASP A 153 -17.04 -15.16 -1.83
C ASP A 153 -16.90 -14.45 -0.49
N ALA A 154 -16.87 -15.22 0.61
CA ALA A 154 -16.61 -14.70 1.94
C ALA A 154 -15.18 -14.15 2.04
N ALA A 155 -14.18 -14.90 1.53
CA ALA A 155 -12.79 -14.46 1.50
C ALA A 155 -12.61 -13.16 0.68
N LEU A 156 -13.22 -13.08 -0.50
CA LEU A 156 -13.15 -11.91 -1.35
C LEU A 156 -13.73 -10.67 -0.65
N ARG A 157 -14.85 -10.80 0.06
CA ARG A 157 -15.44 -9.69 0.83
C ARG A 157 -14.60 -9.29 2.03
N GLU A 158 -14.06 -10.27 2.77
CA GLU A 158 -13.20 -10.03 3.93
C GLU A 158 -11.90 -9.31 3.55
N HIS A 159 -11.36 -9.61 2.38
CA HIS A 159 -10.13 -9.01 1.86
C HIS A 159 -10.38 -7.87 0.85
N SER A 160 -11.58 -7.34 0.77
CA SER A 160 -11.95 -6.23 -0.13
C SER A 160 -11.97 -4.90 0.64
N PRO A 161 -11.08 -3.92 0.35
CA PRO A 161 -11.09 -2.63 1.05
C PRO A 161 -12.45 -1.95 1.06
N LEU A 162 -13.20 -2.01 -0.05
CA LEU A 162 -14.53 -1.42 -0.15
C LEU A 162 -15.52 -2.06 0.83
N HIS A 163 -15.50 -3.39 0.95
CA HIS A 163 -16.37 -4.13 1.88
C HIS A 163 -15.94 -3.96 3.34
N GLN A 164 -14.68 -3.58 3.58
CA GLN A 164 -14.11 -3.36 4.90
C GLN A 164 -13.97 -1.87 5.26
N VAL A 165 -14.53 -0.97 4.46
CA VAL A 165 -14.39 0.48 4.66
C VAL A 165 -14.86 0.92 6.06
N HIS A 166 -15.85 0.23 6.63
CA HIS A 166 -16.38 0.50 7.98
C HIS A 166 -15.34 0.36 9.09
N ALA A 167 -14.31 -0.43 8.89
CA ALA A 167 -13.27 -0.73 9.87
C ALA A 167 -11.94 0.00 9.59
N LEU A 168 -11.83 0.75 8.48
CA LEU A 168 -10.60 1.51 8.18
C LEU A 168 -10.27 2.50 9.31
N PRO A 169 -8.99 2.61 9.71
CA PRO A 169 -8.58 3.56 10.73
C PRO A 169 -8.77 5.03 10.28
N ASP A 170 -8.95 5.93 11.25
CA ASP A 170 -9.00 7.37 11.00
C ASP A 170 -7.57 7.92 10.85
N ILE A 171 -7.02 7.77 9.66
CA ILE A 171 -5.71 8.28 9.25
C ILE A 171 -5.85 9.06 7.94
N PRO A 172 -4.86 9.88 7.54
CA PRO A 172 -4.84 10.47 6.20
C PRO A 172 -4.71 9.42 5.10
N TYR A 173 -5.52 9.59 4.04
CA TYR A 173 -5.47 8.77 2.83
C TYR A 173 -5.25 9.65 1.60
N LEU A 174 -4.39 9.18 0.68
CA LEU A 174 -4.26 9.74 -0.67
C LEU A 174 -4.57 8.63 -1.68
N ILE A 175 -5.59 8.84 -2.49
CA ILE A 175 -5.94 7.93 -3.59
C ILE A 175 -5.72 8.67 -4.92
N LEU A 176 -4.93 8.07 -5.81
CA LEU A 176 -4.73 8.55 -7.17
C LEU A 176 -5.34 7.55 -8.15
N HIS A 177 -6.09 8.02 -9.15
CA HIS A 177 -6.63 7.12 -10.17
C HIS A 177 -6.73 7.79 -11.53
N SER A 178 -6.50 7.01 -12.58
CA SER A 178 -6.71 7.41 -13.96
C SER A 178 -8.17 7.18 -14.39
N PRO A 179 -8.81 8.14 -15.08
CA PRO A 179 -10.10 7.87 -15.73
C PRO A 179 -9.98 6.98 -16.97
N LYS A 180 -8.75 6.64 -17.39
CA LYS A 180 -8.45 5.83 -18.57
C LYS A 180 -7.80 4.48 -18.21
N ASP A 181 -7.87 4.08 -16.95
CA ASP A 181 -7.25 2.83 -16.48
C ASP A 181 -7.96 1.61 -17.11
N PRO A 182 -7.26 0.82 -17.95
CA PRO A 182 -7.85 -0.34 -18.58
C PRO A 182 -7.82 -1.59 -17.70
N ALA A 183 -7.03 -1.59 -16.63
CA ALA A 183 -6.78 -2.74 -15.77
C ALA A 183 -7.64 -2.72 -14.50
N VAL A 184 -7.90 -1.53 -13.96
CA VAL A 184 -8.69 -1.33 -12.75
C VAL A 184 -9.65 -0.16 -13.01
N LYS A 185 -10.92 -0.45 -13.22
CA LYS A 185 -11.92 0.59 -13.54
C LYS A 185 -12.18 1.49 -12.34
N LYS A 186 -11.90 2.78 -12.50
CA LYS A 186 -12.07 3.79 -11.46
C LYS A 186 -13.50 3.78 -10.88
N GLU A 187 -14.48 3.67 -11.75
CA GLU A 187 -15.91 3.70 -11.43
C GLU A 187 -16.36 2.51 -10.58
N ALA A 188 -15.66 1.38 -10.67
CA ALA A 188 -15.95 0.18 -9.88
C ALA A 188 -15.12 0.08 -8.60
N HIS A 189 -14.00 0.78 -8.54
CA HIS A 189 -13.03 0.65 -7.45
C HIS A 189 -12.89 1.94 -6.64
N SER A 190 -12.15 2.93 -7.14
CA SER A 190 -11.82 4.11 -6.33
C SER A 190 -13.01 5.04 -6.09
N ASP A 191 -13.91 5.22 -7.05
CA ASP A 191 -15.06 6.11 -6.87
C ASP A 191 -15.98 5.65 -5.73
N PRO A 192 -16.46 4.39 -5.70
CA PRO A 192 -17.28 3.91 -4.58
C PRO A 192 -16.49 3.85 -3.27
N MET A 193 -15.20 3.52 -3.31
CA MET A 193 -14.34 3.50 -2.13
C MET A 193 -14.23 4.88 -1.49
N VAL A 194 -13.90 5.90 -2.28
CA VAL A 194 -13.79 7.29 -1.80
C VAL A 194 -15.13 7.82 -1.31
N ALA A 195 -16.22 7.49 -2.01
CA ALA A 195 -17.57 7.88 -1.56
C ALA A 195 -17.89 7.29 -0.19
N ALA A 196 -17.62 6.00 0.03
CA ALA A 196 -17.83 5.33 1.31
C ALA A 196 -16.92 5.87 2.43
N MET A 197 -15.64 6.18 2.12
CA MET A 197 -14.72 6.80 3.06
C MET A 197 -15.21 8.18 3.50
N ARG A 198 -15.70 9.01 2.57
CA ARG A 198 -16.26 10.34 2.86
C ARG A 198 -17.54 10.27 3.70
N GLN A 199 -18.40 9.28 3.46
CA GLN A 199 -19.58 9.05 4.31
C GLN A 199 -19.21 8.74 5.77
N ARG A 200 -18.02 8.16 6.00
CA ARG A 200 -17.46 7.94 7.32
C ARG A 200 -16.66 9.13 7.87
N ASN A 201 -16.61 10.25 7.16
CA ASN A 201 -15.80 11.42 7.49
C ASN A 201 -14.29 11.11 7.59
N LEU A 202 -13.78 10.09 6.89
CA LEU A 202 -12.34 9.83 6.83
C LEU A 202 -11.64 10.92 6.01
N ASN A 203 -10.42 11.27 6.43
CA ASN A 203 -9.58 12.23 5.72
C ASN A 203 -9.01 11.61 4.44
N VAL A 204 -9.74 11.69 3.34
CA VAL A 204 -9.34 11.15 2.03
C VAL A 204 -9.20 12.25 0.99
N ASP A 205 -7.99 12.36 0.46
CA ASP A 205 -7.65 13.17 -0.70
C ASP A 205 -7.72 12.27 -1.95
N TYR A 206 -8.45 12.73 -2.97
CA TYR A 206 -8.67 11.97 -4.19
C TYR A 206 -8.23 12.75 -5.41
N LEU A 207 -7.12 12.31 -6.04
CA LEU A 207 -6.57 12.94 -7.23
C LEU A 207 -6.91 12.12 -8.48
N ILE A 208 -7.63 12.76 -9.41
CA ILE A 208 -7.85 12.21 -10.76
C ILE A 208 -6.66 12.57 -11.63
N CYS A 209 -6.01 11.58 -12.24
CA CYS A 209 -4.80 11.71 -13.04
C CYS A 209 -5.09 11.43 -14.53
N PRO A 210 -5.52 12.44 -15.35
CA PRO A 210 -5.97 12.19 -16.72
C PRO A 210 -4.87 11.71 -17.69
N LEU A 211 -3.60 11.98 -17.36
CA LEU A 211 -2.44 11.58 -18.17
C LEU A 211 -1.87 10.21 -17.76
N MET A 212 -2.31 9.67 -16.63
CA MET A 212 -1.97 8.31 -16.21
C MET A 212 -2.80 7.30 -17.01
N VAL A 213 -2.24 6.12 -17.27
CA VAL A 213 -2.98 4.97 -17.86
C VAL A 213 -3.29 3.97 -16.75
N HIS A 214 -2.28 3.23 -16.28
CA HIS A 214 -2.41 2.36 -15.11
C HIS A 214 -1.16 2.55 -14.24
N CYS A 215 -1.31 3.18 -13.07
CA CYS A 215 -0.23 3.51 -12.14
C CYS A 215 0.93 4.36 -12.73
N GLY A 216 0.84 4.81 -13.97
CA GLY A 216 1.84 5.64 -14.65
C GLY A 216 1.35 6.17 -16.00
N PRO A 217 2.07 7.07 -16.62
CA PRO A 217 3.28 7.73 -16.11
C PRO A 217 3.01 8.66 -14.92
N VAL A 218 4.03 8.90 -14.09
CA VAL A 218 3.98 9.89 -13.01
C VAL A 218 4.11 11.28 -13.61
N THR A 219 3.13 12.15 -13.35
CA THR A 219 3.16 13.56 -13.76
C THR A 219 3.80 14.42 -12.66
N TYR A 220 4.19 15.64 -12.98
CA TYR A 220 4.68 16.59 -11.98
C TYR A 220 3.66 16.79 -10.84
N GLU A 221 2.37 16.93 -11.19
CA GLU A 221 1.30 17.12 -10.21
C GLU A 221 1.16 15.89 -9.28
N SER A 222 1.08 14.67 -9.83
CA SER A 222 0.97 13.46 -9.03
C SER A 222 2.22 13.22 -8.18
N HIS A 223 3.42 13.51 -8.70
CA HIS A 223 4.67 13.47 -7.96
C HIS A 223 4.63 14.44 -6.77
N ARG A 224 4.37 15.71 -7.00
CA ARG A 224 4.30 16.73 -5.94
C ARG A 224 3.26 16.38 -4.89
N ARG A 225 2.06 15.96 -5.34
CA ARG A 225 0.99 15.57 -4.41
C ARG A 225 1.40 14.42 -3.50
N THR A 226 2.09 13.41 -4.06
CA THR A 226 2.62 12.28 -3.29
C THR A 226 3.65 12.72 -2.25
N VAL A 227 4.65 13.51 -2.68
CA VAL A 227 5.71 14.01 -1.78
C VAL A 227 5.11 14.88 -0.67
N ASP A 228 4.30 15.86 -1.03
CA ASP A 228 3.71 16.79 -0.06
C ASP A 228 2.79 16.07 0.94
N PHE A 229 2.02 15.07 0.48
CA PHE A 229 1.19 14.23 1.34
C PHE A 229 2.02 13.52 2.41
N ILE A 230 3.10 12.85 2.03
CA ILE A 230 3.96 12.12 2.99
C ILE A 230 4.70 13.10 3.92
N LEU A 231 5.29 14.17 3.38
CA LEU A 231 6.03 15.14 4.18
C LEU A 231 5.15 15.88 5.20
N ALA A 232 3.88 16.09 4.90
CA ALA A 232 2.93 16.68 5.84
C ALA A 232 2.74 15.80 7.09
N GLN A 233 2.83 14.48 6.95
CA GLN A 233 2.67 13.54 8.07
C GLN A 233 3.91 13.49 8.97
N LEU A 234 5.09 13.87 8.47
CA LEU A 234 6.32 13.95 9.29
C LEU A 234 6.29 15.14 10.26
N LYS A 235 5.53 16.18 9.92
CA LYS A 235 5.44 17.43 10.71
C LYS A 235 4.33 17.41 11.74
N SER A 236 3.37 16.50 11.63
CA SER A 236 2.27 16.38 12.59
C SER A 236 2.74 15.61 13.81
N PRO A 237 2.62 16.15 15.03
CA PRO A 237 2.84 15.35 16.24
C PRO A 237 1.88 14.16 16.18
N ALA A 238 2.39 12.96 16.48
CA ALA A 238 1.58 11.75 16.53
C ALA A 238 0.30 12.05 17.34
N ARG A 239 -0.88 11.98 16.70
CA ARG A 239 -2.14 12.05 17.45
C ARG A 239 -2.14 10.87 18.41
N ALA A 240 -2.10 11.22 19.71
CA ALA A 240 -2.05 10.29 20.82
C ALA A 240 -3.28 9.37 20.85
#